data_eb1cef3d5c49bb857af4b17872f36bce
#
_entry.id   eb1cef3d5c49bb857af4b17872f36bce
#
_cell.length_a   1.000
_cell.length_b   1.000
_cell.length_c   1.000
_cell.angle_alpha   90.00
_cell.angle_beta   90.00
_cell.angle_gamma   90.00
#
_symmetry.space_group_name_H-M   'P 1'
#
loop_
_entity.id
_entity.type
_entity.pdbx_description
1 polymer ?
#
loop_
_entity_poly.entity_id
_entity_poly.type
_entity_poly.pdbx_seq_one_letter_code
_entity_poly.pdbx_strand_id
1 'polypeptide(L)'
;MKTKLAVAISLSLLAGSTFAAPAIYGEIDASVDYLPENNSGKADRDTWEVNSNSSFIGIKGEEKLTDRLDAVYGIEWTFYTDGDKSDFDQRNRFVGLKDAKFGTLKIGKHDTPLKQLSSTVDTFNNYVGNTAHITGIMTGEN
;
A
#
# COMPACT_ATOMS: atom_id res chain seq x y z
N MET A 1 9.99 11.25 30.50
CA MET A 1 9.78 9.79 30.49
C MET A 1 9.58 9.18 29.10
N LYS A 2 9.23 9.96 28.06
CA LYS A 2 9.00 9.46 26.69
C LYS A 2 10.26 9.06 25.93
N THR A 3 11.41 9.62 26.26
CA THR A 3 12.70 9.37 25.59
C THR A 3 13.36 8.03 25.98
N LYS A 4 13.04 7.47 27.15
CA LYS A 4 13.64 6.21 27.63
C LYS A 4 13.04 4.96 26.95
N LEU A 5 11.81 5.03 26.47
CA LEU A 5 11.14 3.92 25.78
C LEU A 5 11.67 3.74 24.34
N ALA A 6 11.96 4.85 23.67
CA ALA A 6 12.51 4.82 22.30
C ALA A 6 13.94 4.22 22.26
N VAL A 7 14.76 4.50 23.27
CA VAL A 7 16.13 3.97 23.38
C VAL A 7 16.11 2.45 23.70
N ALA A 8 15.15 1.98 24.49
CA ALA A 8 15.03 0.54 24.81
C ALA A 8 14.62 -0.29 23.59
N ILE A 9 13.78 0.25 22.70
CA ILE A 9 13.37 -0.45 21.47
C ILE A 9 14.52 -0.52 20.45
N SER A 10 15.33 0.53 20.35
CA SER A 10 16.47 0.53 19.43
C SER A 10 17.64 -0.36 19.87
N LEU A 11 17.79 -0.61 21.16
CA LEU A 11 18.86 -1.50 21.68
C LEU A 11 18.48 -2.99 21.64
N SER A 12 17.20 -3.33 21.70
CA SER A 12 16.74 -4.72 21.59
C SER A 12 16.91 -5.31 20.19
N LEU A 13 17.07 -4.48 19.18
CA LEU A 13 17.33 -4.87 17.78
C LEU A 13 18.77 -5.42 17.56
N LEU A 14 19.66 -5.28 18.54
CA LEU A 14 21.07 -5.71 18.43
C LEU A 14 21.37 -7.04 19.16
N ALA A 15 20.41 -7.62 19.86
CA ALA A 15 20.60 -8.88 20.56
C ALA A 15 20.19 -10.05 19.65
N GLY A 16 21.12 -10.50 18.84
CA GLY A 16 21.36 -11.85 18.26
C GLY A 16 20.23 -12.85 18.07
N SER A 17 18.99 -12.41 17.74
CA SER A 17 17.96 -13.27 17.17
C SER A 17 18.10 -13.26 15.65
N THR A 18 17.86 -14.38 15.01
CA THR A 18 17.77 -14.50 13.54
C THR A 18 16.56 -13.68 13.06
N PHE A 19 16.75 -12.36 12.94
CA PHE A 19 15.73 -11.48 12.37
C PHE A 19 15.54 -11.88 10.91
N ALA A 20 14.32 -12.15 10.52
CA ALA A 20 13.99 -12.16 9.11
C ALA A 20 14.21 -10.75 8.58
N ALA A 21 15.16 -10.59 7.66
CA ALA A 21 15.50 -9.28 7.14
C ALA A 21 14.24 -8.61 6.54
N PRO A 22 14.01 -7.32 6.81
CA PRO A 22 12.92 -6.59 6.17
C PRO A 22 13.00 -6.73 4.65
N ALA A 23 11.89 -7.06 4.01
CA ALA A 23 11.81 -7.15 2.56
C ALA A 23 11.36 -5.81 1.99
N ILE A 24 12.13 -5.28 1.04
CA ILE A 24 11.69 -4.19 0.18
C ILE A 24 10.92 -4.81 -0.97
N TYR A 25 9.75 -4.25 -1.29
CA TYR A 25 8.90 -4.70 -2.38
C TYR A 25 8.21 -3.49 -3.03
N GLY A 26 7.62 -3.68 -4.20
CA GLY A 26 6.92 -2.62 -4.89
C GLY A 26 6.54 -3.02 -6.28
N GLU A 27 5.86 -2.11 -6.95
CA GLU A 27 5.39 -2.24 -8.31
C GLU A 27 5.52 -0.91 -9.02
N ILE A 28 5.95 -0.94 -10.27
CA ILE A 28 5.90 0.19 -11.19
C ILE A 28 4.87 -0.15 -12.24
N ASP A 29 3.74 0.55 -12.20
CA ASP A 29 2.66 0.39 -13.16
C ASP A 29 2.36 1.75 -13.81
N ALA A 30 2.54 1.81 -15.11
CA ALA A 30 2.29 2.99 -15.92
C ALA A 30 1.66 2.61 -17.25
N SER A 31 0.75 3.43 -17.72
CA SER A 31 0.12 3.28 -19.04
C SER A 31 0.33 4.51 -19.92
N VAL A 32 0.15 4.30 -21.21
CA VAL A 32 0.04 5.37 -22.19
C VAL A 32 -1.38 5.31 -22.72
N ASP A 33 -2.18 6.31 -22.37
CA ASP A 33 -3.60 6.32 -22.66
C ASP A 33 -3.93 7.39 -23.70
N TYR A 34 -4.78 7.04 -24.65
CA TYR A 34 -5.38 8.00 -25.55
C TYR A 34 -6.76 8.38 -25.01
N LEU A 35 -6.94 9.66 -24.73
CA LEU A 35 -8.18 10.22 -24.22
C LEU A 35 -8.91 10.94 -25.34
N PRO A 36 -9.93 10.31 -25.98
CA PRO A 36 -10.71 10.97 -27.02
C PRO A 36 -11.53 12.13 -26.44
N GLU A 37 -11.77 13.13 -27.25
CA GLU A 37 -12.70 14.20 -26.91
C GLU A 37 -14.07 13.59 -26.58
N ASN A 38 -14.53 13.82 -25.36
CA ASN A 38 -15.88 13.46 -24.97
C ASN A 38 -16.68 14.74 -24.62
N ASN A 39 -17.95 14.77 -24.95
CA ASN A 39 -18.87 15.87 -24.72
C ASN A 39 -19.13 16.21 -23.23
N SER A 40 -18.30 15.77 -22.32
CA SER A 40 -18.49 15.98 -20.88
C SER A 40 -17.97 17.32 -20.35
N GLY A 41 -17.65 18.28 -21.23
CA GLY A 41 -17.33 19.67 -20.83
C GLY A 41 -15.98 19.84 -20.10
N LYS A 42 -15.11 18.85 -20.10
CA LYS A 42 -13.71 18.99 -19.67
C LYS A 42 -12.82 19.24 -20.89
N ALA A 43 -11.92 20.21 -20.74
CA ALA A 43 -11.05 20.70 -21.78
C ALA A 43 -10.32 19.59 -22.57
N ASP A 44 -10.17 19.84 -23.86
CA ASP A 44 -9.34 19.17 -24.87
C ASP A 44 -8.71 17.85 -24.46
N ARG A 45 -9.41 16.75 -24.79
CA ARG A 45 -8.92 15.42 -24.51
C ARG A 45 -8.52 14.62 -25.75
N ASP A 46 -8.36 15.21 -26.85
CA ASP A 46 -7.82 14.53 -28.04
C ASP A 46 -6.28 14.42 -27.88
N THR A 47 -5.86 13.76 -26.83
CA THR A 47 -4.45 13.72 -26.41
C THR A 47 -4.00 12.35 -25.91
N TRP A 48 -2.70 12.14 -25.99
CA TRP A 48 -2.02 11.01 -25.35
C TRP A 48 -1.45 11.46 -24.01
N GLU A 49 -1.68 10.68 -22.98
CA GLU A 49 -1.17 10.91 -21.62
C GLU A 49 -0.43 9.69 -21.12
N VAL A 50 0.59 9.94 -20.31
CA VAL A 50 1.23 8.90 -19.50
C VAL A 50 0.60 8.95 -18.12
N ASN A 51 0.07 7.83 -17.65
CA ASN A 51 -0.57 7.75 -16.36
C ASN A 51 0.17 6.79 -15.43
N SER A 52 0.28 7.16 -14.16
CA SER A 52 0.78 6.29 -13.10
C SER A 52 -0.37 5.54 -12.46
N ASN A 53 -0.37 4.20 -12.60
CA ASN A 53 -1.47 3.34 -12.16
C ASN A 53 -1.20 2.78 -10.77
N SER A 54 -1.05 3.67 -9.77
CA SER A 54 -0.84 3.26 -8.38
C SER A 54 0.51 2.59 -8.09
N SER A 55 1.55 2.98 -8.81
CA SER A 55 2.94 2.55 -8.53
C SER A 55 3.31 2.79 -7.07
N PHE A 56 3.99 1.83 -6.45
CA PHE A 56 4.33 1.93 -5.03
C PHE A 56 5.64 1.25 -4.68
N ILE A 57 6.20 1.66 -3.55
CA ILE A 57 7.31 1.01 -2.86
C ILE A 57 6.92 0.75 -1.41
N GLY A 58 7.36 -0.36 -0.85
CA GLY A 58 7.06 -0.72 0.52
C GLY A 58 8.19 -1.50 1.19
N ILE A 59 8.09 -1.53 2.51
CA ILE A 59 8.94 -2.34 3.39
C ILE A 59 7.99 -3.17 4.26
N LYS A 60 8.22 -4.46 4.34
CA LYS A 60 7.48 -5.38 5.22
C LYS A 60 8.42 -6.34 5.92
N GLY A 61 8.00 -6.80 7.07
CA GLY A 61 8.74 -7.82 7.81
C GLY A 61 7.85 -8.58 8.78
N GLU A 62 8.39 -9.72 9.19
CA GLU A 62 7.80 -10.61 10.17
C GLU A 62 8.91 -11.08 11.12
N GLU A 63 8.71 -10.89 12.41
CA GLU A 63 9.70 -11.21 13.44
C GLU A 63 9.12 -12.24 14.40
N LYS A 64 9.81 -13.36 14.56
CA LYS A 64 9.39 -14.42 15.48
C LYS A 64 9.57 -13.97 16.92
N LEU A 65 8.46 -13.86 17.66
CA LEU A 65 8.48 -13.54 19.10
C LEU A 65 8.49 -14.80 19.97
N THR A 66 7.73 -15.81 19.55
CA THR A 66 7.67 -17.13 20.21
C THR A 66 7.44 -18.21 19.15
N ASP A 67 7.36 -19.48 19.54
CA ASP A 67 7.06 -20.57 18.59
C ASP A 67 5.68 -20.47 17.93
N ARG A 68 4.81 -19.60 18.43
CA ARG A 68 3.43 -19.42 17.94
C ARG A 68 3.09 -18.01 17.53
N LEU A 69 3.86 -17.04 17.97
CA LEU A 69 3.54 -15.62 17.83
C LEU A 69 4.64 -14.90 17.07
N ASP A 70 4.26 -14.20 16.02
CA ASP A 70 5.14 -13.33 15.23
C ASP A 70 4.66 -11.87 15.31
N ALA A 71 5.59 -10.93 15.34
CA ALA A 71 5.30 -9.53 15.06
C ALA A 71 5.34 -9.31 13.55
N VAL A 72 4.37 -8.57 13.01
CA VAL A 72 4.30 -8.23 11.59
C VAL A 72 4.21 -6.73 11.41
N TYR A 73 4.82 -6.21 10.36
CA TYR A 73 4.75 -4.79 10.03
C TYR A 73 4.82 -4.55 8.52
N GLY A 74 4.27 -3.42 8.11
CA GLY A 74 4.33 -2.98 6.72
C GLY A 74 4.17 -1.47 6.62
N ILE A 75 4.94 -0.87 5.70
CA ILE A 75 4.85 0.55 5.35
C ILE A 75 4.95 0.65 3.84
N GLU A 76 4.01 1.36 3.21
CA GLU A 76 3.95 1.59 1.78
C GLU A 76 3.81 3.07 1.45
N TRP A 77 4.36 3.45 0.32
CA TRP A 77 4.20 4.76 -0.30
C TRP A 77 3.88 4.62 -1.78
N THR A 78 2.88 5.36 -2.25
CA THR A 78 2.66 5.59 -3.68
C THR A 78 3.68 6.59 -4.18
N PHE A 79 4.19 6.38 -5.40
CA PHE A 79 4.93 7.39 -6.15
C PHE A 79 4.36 7.50 -7.57
N TYR A 80 4.64 8.63 -8.22
CA TYR A 80 4.02 8.98 -9.49
C TYR A 80 5.07 8.93 -10.60
N THR A 81 4.84 8.07 -11.60
CA THR A 81 5.74 7.85 -12.74
C THR A 81 5.47 8.81 -13.90
N ASP A 82 4.31 9.47 -13.88
CA ASP A 82 3.85 10.46 -14.87
C ASP A 82 4.33 11.89 -14.57
N GLY A 83 4.86 12.13 -13.38
CA GLY A 83 5.34 13.45 -12.97
C GLY A 83 4.25 14.37 -12.43
N ASP A 84 3.02 13.93 -12.30
CA ASP A 84 1.89 14.73 -11.80
C ASP A 84 2.10 15.22 -10.37
N LYS A 85 2.79 14.44 -9.57
CA LYS A 85 3.16 14.80 -8.20
C LYS A 85 4.61 14.45 -7.92
N SER A 86 5.28 15.28 -7.14
CA SER A 86 6.67 15.07 -6.75
C SER A 86 6.84 14.29 -5.45
N ASP A 87 5.79 14.13 -4.66
CA ASP A 87 5.85 13.57 -3.32
C ASP A 87 5.29 12.16 -3.27
N PHE A 88 5.73 11.43 -2.23
CA PHE A 88 5.20 10.13 -1.90
C PHE A 88 3.87 10.25 -1.15
N ASP A 89 2.82 9.64 -1.66
CA ASP A 89 1.56 9.53 -0.94
C ASP A 89 1.55 8.32 0.01
N GLN A 90 0.80 8.45 1.08
CA GLN A 90 0.71 7.43 2.12
C GLN A 90 -0.25 6.30 1.71
N ARG A 91 0.27 5.06 1.72
CA ARG A 91 -0.53 3.84 1.56
C ARG A 91 -0.68 3.09 2.90
N ASN A 92 -0.54 1.76 2.85
CA ASN A 92 -0.64 0.91 4.02
C ASN A 92 0.49 1.18 5.03
N ARG A 93 0.14 1.29 6.31
CA ARG A 93 1.07 1.46 7.42
C ARG A 93 0.49 0.77 8.63
N PHE A 94 1.01 -0.36 8.98
CA PHE A 94 0.50 -1.16 10.08
C PHE A 94 1.62 -1.85 10.85
N VAL A 95 1.29 -2.18 12.08
CA VAL A 95 1.99 -3.16 12.90
C VAL A 95 0.97 -4.18 13.38
N GLY A 96 1.40 -5.38 13.71
CA GLY A 96 0.47 -6.41 14.16
C GLY A 96 1.14 -7.59 14.82
N LEU A 97 0.29 -8.50 15.28
CA LEU A 97 0.67 -9.78 15.83
C LEU A 97 -0.03 -10.89 15.04
N LYS A 98 0.75 -11.86 14.62
CA LYS A 98 0.28 -13.05 13.90
C LYS A 98 0.42 -14.26 14.81
N ASP A 99 -0.69 -14.87 15.15
CA ASP A 99 -0.75 -16.10 15.93
C ASP A 99 -1.11 -17.28 15.03
N ALA A 100 -0.37 -18.38 15.15
CA ALA A 100 -0.54 -19.56 14.31
C ALA A 100 -1.95 -20.19 14.38
N LYS A 101 -2.70 -19.94 15.46
CA LYS A 101 -4.05 -20.50 15.68
C LYS A 101 -5.17 -19.49 15.48
N PHE A 102 -4.95 -18.23 15.90
CA PHE A 102 -6.00 -17.20 15.93
C PHE A 102 -5.93 -16.22 14.77
N GLY A 103 -4.90 -16.29 13.92
CA GLY A 103 -4.73 -15.41 12.77
C GLY A 103 -3.96 -14.14 13.12
N THR A 104 -4.17 -13.08 12.34
CA THR A 104 -3.37 -11.85 12.43
C THR A 104 -4.24 -10.67 12.88
N LEU A 105 -3.82 -10.01 13.95
CA LEU A 105 -4.35 -8.71 14.37
C LEU A 105 -3.43 -7.62 13.85
N LYS A 106 -3.95 -6.67 13.09
CA LYS A 106 -3.23 -5.50 12.57
C LYS A 106 -3.80 -4.22 13.15
N ILE A 107 -2.94 -3.27 13.47
CA ILE A 107 -3.28 -1.93 13.95
C ILE A 107 -2.59 -0.91 13.06
N GLY A 108 -3.35 0.06 12.53
CA GLY A 108 -2.90 1.07 11.61
C GLY A 108 -3.77 1.18 10.37
N LYS A 109 -3.28 1.88 9.36
CA LYS A 109 -3.94 1.99 8.06
C LYS A 109 -3.56 0.78 7.21
N HIS A 110 -4.52 0.00 6.78
CA HIS A 110 -4.32 -1.11 5.84
C HIS A 110 -5.60 -1.36 5.04
N ASP A 111 -5.42 -1.99 3.88
CA ASP A 111 -6.55 -2.34 3.01
C ASP A 111 -7.53 -3.26 3.72
N THR A 112 -8.82 -2.92 3.58
CA THR A 112 -9.89 -3.77 4.11
C THR A 112 -9.95 -5.11 3.38
N PRO A 113 -10.50 -6.17 4.00
CA PRO A 113 -10.70 -7.46 3.31
C PRO A 113 -11.51 -7.31 2.01
N LEU A 114 -12.48 -6.39 1.99
CA LEU A 114 -13.28 -6.11 0.81
C LEU A 114 -12.45 -5.50 -0.32
N LYS A 115 -11.57 -4.53 -0.01
CA LYS A 115 -10.64 -3.95 -0.99
C LYS A 115 -9.67 -4.98 -1.55
N GLN A 116 -9.12 -5.85 -0.71
CA GLN A 116 -8.23 -6.92 -1.14
C GLN A 116 -8.94 -7.92 -2.06
N LEU A 117 -10.21 -8.23 -1.79
CA LEU A 117 -11.02 -9.08 -2.66
C LEU A 117 -11.32 -8.39 -3.99
N SER A 118 -11.72 -7.12 -3.96
CA SER A 118 -12.01 -6.32 -5.15
C SER A 118 -10.79 -6.25 -6.09
N SER A 119 -9.61 -5.96 -5.57
CA SER A 119 -8.39 -5.87 -6.36
C SER A 119 -8.00 -7.18 -7.07
N THR A 120 -8.49 -8.32 -6.59
CA THR A 120 -8.24 -9.63 -7.21
C THR A 120 -9.09 -9.86 -8.47
N VAL A 121 -10.27 -9.25 -8.53
CA VAL A 121 -11.25 -9.48 -9.62
C VAL A 121 -11.38 -8.30 -10.57
N ASP A 122 -10.96 -7.11 -10.17
CA ASP A 122 -11.02 -5.88 -10.95
C ASP A 122 -9.70 -5.61 -11.67
N THR A 123 -9.61 -6.06 -12.90
CA THR A 123 -8.42 -5.91 -13.75
C THR A 123 -8.12 -4.45 -14.12
N PHE A 124 -9.11 -3.56 -14.05
CA PHE A 124 -8.98 -2.15 -14.43
C PHE A 124 -8.98 -1.19 -13.23
N ASN A 125 -8.78 -1.71 -12.04
CA ASN A 125 -8.91 -0.95 -10.79
C ASN A 125 -8.13 0.38 -10.74
N ASN A 126 -6.98 0.45 -11.39
CA ASN A 126 -6.11 1.63 -11.36
C ASN A 126 -5.99 2.33 -12.72
N TYR A 127 -6.74 1.93 -13.73
CA TYR A 127 -6.62 2.45 -15.10
C TYR A 127 -7.70 3.46 -15.47
N VAL A 128 -7.41 4.28 -16.46
CA VAL A 128 -8.41 5.15 -17.08
C VAL A 128 -9.58 4.29 -17.60
N GLY A 129 -10.80 4.68 -17.25
CA GLY A 129 -12.00 3.89 -17.57
C GLY A 129 -12.41 2.91 -16.46
N ASN A 130 -11.74 2.93 -15.34
CA ASN A 130 -12.19 2.21 -14.16
C ASN A 130 -13.59 2.68 -13.76
N THR A 131 -14.53 1.75 -13.70
CA THR A 131 -15.91 1.99 -13.24
C THR A 131 -16.06 2.02 -11.72
N ALA A 132 -14.96 1.83 -10.99
CA ALA A 132 -14.93 1.72 -9.52
C ALA A 132 -15.33 2.99 -8.78
N HIS A 133 -15.52 4.13 -9.45
CA HIS A 133 -16.16 5.29 -8.84
C HIS A 133 -17.52 4.97 -8.20
N ILE A 134 -18.19 3.92 -8.70
CA ILE A 134 -19.47 3.47 -8.13
C ILE A 134 -19.23 2.58 -6.91
N THR A 135 -18.14 1.84 -6.86
CA THR A 135 -17.82 0.90 -5.79
C THR A 135 -16.86 1.48 -4.74
N GLY A 136 -16.20 2.62 -5.02
CA GLY A 136 -15.25 3.27 -4.12
C GLY A 136 -15.81 3.53 -2.73
N ILE A 137 -17.10 3.90 -2.64
CA ILE A 137 -17.79 4.09 -1.36
C ILE A 137 -17.90 2.76 -0.58
N MET A 138 -18.03 1.64 -1.26
CA MET A 138 -18.16 0.31 -0.63
C MET A 138 -16.81 -0.29 -0.25
N THR A 139 -15.74 0.07 -0.95
CA THR A 139 -14.38 -0.43 -0.71
C THR A 139 -13.59 0.40 0.31
N GLY A 140 -14.12 1.56 0.71
CA GLY A 140 -13.46 2.47 1.65
C GLY A 140 -12.32 3.27 1.01
N GLU A 141 -12.33 3.44 -0.30
CA GLU A 141 -11.46 4.37 -1.01
C GLU A 141 -12.06 5.79 -0.99
N ASN A 142 -11.50 6.65 -0.18
CA ASN A 142 -11.77 8.10 -0.17
C ASN A 142 -10.45 8.84 -0.34
#